data_91e5f8b6031e6479648450f808725b80
#
_entry.id   91e5f8b6031e6479648450f808725b80
#
_cell.length_a   1.000
_cell.length_b   1.000
_cell.length_c   1.000
_cell.angle_alpha   90.00
_cell.angle_beta   90.00
_cell.angle_gamma   90.00
#
_symmetry.space_group_name_H-M   'P 1'
#
loop_
_entity.id
_entity.type
_entity.pdbx_description
1 polymer ?
#
loop_
_entity_poly.entity_id
_entity_poly.type
_entity_poly.pdbx_seq_one_letter_code
_entity_poly.pdbx_strand_id
1 'polypeptide(L)'
;MALVNMRDLVYHAYDNNYAVGAFDLVSLEFLEAVIEAAERCRASIILSIAEPQFAHYEHELLLPAIEAAARRASIPVAIQLDHGRSLESAVNAINLGCNGVMLDASDQQLPDNIKATAAVVEMAHRCGVPVAGELGYVGGYEGEGAEMHPGQTALTIPSEARAYVERTGVDFLAVSIGTVQGRMKGRAKLDYPRLKQLNRALKIPLVIHGGSGLNEDQFRKLTSYGVAKLNYYTALSDIAAKAMRQRSRQNAGCSFIDVRKEVKQAIGAEVERCLRLWGCAGRAAEVMTQCEPCSPVEHLIVHNVNKLHETQFTDAGAEGKSLLSGIPGVREVFAGQAINVLNFRMKTKIIHPVCKQIDNVCIAHVQGRIS
;
A
#
# COMPACT_ATOMS: atom_id res chain seq x y z
N MET A 1 0.46 -9.35 18.88
CA MET A 1 -0.25 -8.25 18.21
C MET A 1 -0.47 -8.65 16.75
N ALA A 2 -1.65 -8.41 16.20
CA ALA A 2 -2.01 -8.85 14.84
C ALA A 2 -1.32 -8.03 13.73
N LEU A 3 -1.01 -6.75 13.98
CA LEU A 3 -0.29 -5.91 13.04
C LEU A 3 1.19 -6.30 13.04
N VAL A 4 1.68 -6.80 11.89
CA VAL A 4 3.05 -7.32 11.72
C VAL A 4 3.81 -6.48 10.69
N ASN A 5 5.14 -6.55 10.70
CA ASN A 5 5.96 -5.90 9.69
C ASN A 5 5.64 -6.48 8.31
N MET A 6 5.25 -5.63 7.35
CA MET A 6 4.86 -6.08 6.01
C MET A 6 6.04 -6.71 5.25
N ARG A 7 7.28 -6.29 5.50
CA ARG A 7 8.46 -6.88 4.87
C ARG A 7 8.60 -8.34 5.27
N ASP A 8 8.54 -8.62 6.57
CA ASP A 8 8.65 -9.99 7.07
C ASP A 8 7.54 -10.88 6.53
N LEU A 9 6.30 -10.35 6.51
CA LEU A 9 5.14 -11.06 5.99
C LEU A 9 5.32 -11.48 4.51
N VAL A 10 5.78 -10.55 3.66
CA VAL A 10 5.93 -10.81 2.23
C VAL A 10 7.16 -11.68 1.95
N TYR A 11 8.28 -11.51 2.70
CA TYR A 11 9.44 -12.39 2.59
C TYR A 11 9.13 -13.81 3.08
N HIS A 12 8.37 -13.95 4.17
CA HIS A 12 7.89 -15.27 4.60
C HIS A 12 7.11 -15.98 3.47
N ALA A 13 6.26 -15.23 2.75
CA ALA A 13 5.51 -15.80 1.62
C ALA A 13 6.47 -16.20 0.47
N TYR A 14 7.45 -15.37 0.17
CA TYR A 14 8.45 -15.63 -0.86
C TYR A 14 9.27 -16.90 -0.58
N ASP A 15 9.79 -17.01 0.63
CA ASP A 15 10.64 -18.13 1.06
C ASP A 15 9.86 -19.45 1.14
N ASN A 16 8.54 -19.38 1.39
CA ASN A 16 7.66 -20.54 1.52
C ASN A 16 6.77 -20.79 0.27
N ASN A 17 7.04 -20.12 -0.86
CA ASN A 17 6.37 -20.33 -2.16
C ASN A 17 4.84 -20.23 -2.09
N TYR A 18 4.31 -19.22 -1.42
CA TYR A 18 2.91 -18.83 -1.47
C TYR A 18 2.77 -17.32 -1.68
N ALA A 19 1.56 -16.79 -1.83
CA ALA A 19 1.36 -15.37 -1.95
C ALA A 19 0.35 -14.85 -0.92
N VAL A 20 0.68 -13.69 -0.33
CA VAL A 20 -0.24 -12.93 0.52
C VAL A 20 -1.15 -12.09 -0.37
N GLY A 21 -2.44 -12.08 -0.06
CA GLY A 21 -3.42 -11.21 -0.72
C GLY A 21 -3.35 -9.80 -0.16
N ALA A 22 -3.19 -8.82 -1.05
CA ALA A 22 -3.43 -7.42 -0.78
C ALA A 22 -4.78 -7.04 -1.40
N PHE A 23 -5.75 -6.74 -0.52
CA PHE A 23 -7.11 -6.46 -0.90
C PHE A 23 -7.40 -4.97 -0.71
N ASP A 24 -7.73 -4.27 -1.81
CA ASP A 24 -8.07 -2.85 -1.73
C ASP A 24 -9.45 -2.64 -1.13
N LEU A 25 -9.51 -1.74 -0.18
CA LEU A 25 -10.68 -1.47 0.63
C LEU A 25 -11.28 -0.11 0.25
N VAL A 26 -12.57 -0.12 -0.06
CA VAL A 26 -13.31 1.09 -0.44
C VAL A 26 -14.50 1.38 0.48
N SER A 27 -14.76 0.50 1.43
CA SER A 27 -15.83 0.64 2.41
C SER A 27 -15.65 -0.29 3.61
N LEU A 28 -16.46 -0.07 4.67
CA LEU A 28 -16.47 -0.93 5.84
C LEU A 28 -16.94 -2.37 5.52
N GLU A 29 -17.82 -2.57 4.54
CA GLU A 29 -18.26 -3.90 4.11
C GLU A 29 -17.09 -4.71 3.54
N PHE A 30 -16.22 -4.07 2.75
CA PHE A 30 -15.00 -4.70 2.24
C PHE A 30 -14.06 -5.06 3.41
N LEU A 31 -13.81 -4.11 4.32
CA LEU A 31 -12.94 -4.32 5.48
C LEU A 31 -13.41 -5.50 6.33
N GLU A 32 -14.68 -5.51 6.73
CA GLU A 32 -15.27 -6.58 7.53
C GLU A 32 -15.23 -7.94 6.80
N ALA A 33 -15.60 -7.97 5.52
CA ALA A 33 -15.63 -9.20 4.73
C ALA A 33 -14.23 -9.81 4.57
N VAL A 34 -13.21 -8.98 4.29
CA VAL A 34 -11.82 -9.40 4.10
C VAL A 34 -11.24 -9.97 5.40
N ILE A 35 -11.39 -9.26 6.52
CA ILE A 35 -10.88 -9.71 7.82
C ILE A 35 -11.56 -11.01 8.25
N GLU A 36 -12.90 -11.07 8.23
CA GLU A 36 -13.62 -12.25 8.67
C GLU A 36 -13.30 -13.50 7.81
N ALA A 37 -13.13 -13.32 6.49
CA ALA A 37 -12.73 -14.40 5.60
C ALA A 37 -11.30 -14.87 5.91
N ALA A 38 -10.38 -13.95 6.16
CA ALA A 38 -9.01 -14.27 6.50
C ALA A 38 -8.90 -14.98 7.86
N GLU A 39 -9.66 -14.55 8.86
CA GLU A 39 -9.73 -15.23 10.16
C GLU A 39 -10.29 -16.64 10.04
N ARG A 40 -11.40 -16.86 9.28
CA ARG A 40 -11.92 -18.20 9.01
C ARG A 40 -10.91 -19.09 8.30
N CYS A 41 -10.12 -18.52 7.39
CA CYS A 41 -9.05 -19.23 6.69
C CYS A 41 -7.77 -19.37 7.52
N ARG A 42 -7.66 -18.70 8.66
CA ARG A 42 -6.40 -18.60 9.42
C ARG A 42 -5.25 -18.21 8.52
N ALA A 43 -5.43 -17.13 7.75
CA ALA A 43 -4.51 -16.63 6.74
C ALA A 43 -4.07 -15.21 7.08
N SER A 44 -2.82 -14.88 6.81
CA SER A 44 -2.33 -13.51 6.84
C SER A 44 -2.78 -12.73 5.61
N ILE A 45 -3.01 -11.42 5.75
CA ILE A 45 -3.48 -10.53 4.71
C ILE A 45 -2.80 -9.17 4.75
N ILE A 46 -2.88 -8.45 3.63
CA ILE A 46 -2.57 -7.04 3.53
C ILE A 46 -3.88 -6.29 3.25
N LEU A 47 -4.24 -5.36 4.14
CA LEU A 47 -5.33 -4.41 3.95
C LEU A 47 -4.79 -3.22 3.19
N SER A 48 -5.31 -2.96 2.02
CA SER A 48 -4.73 -2.02 1.06
C SER A 48 -5.70 -0.88 0.77
N ILE A 49 -5.17 0.32 0.54
CA ILE A 49 -5.90 1.47 0.01
C ILE A 49 -5.17 1.99 -1.22
N ALA A 50 -5.86 2.11 -2.34
CA ALA A 50 -5.27 2.58 -3.59
C ALA A 50 -5.51 4.08 -3.77
N GLU A 51 -4.43 4.87 -3.93
CA GLU A 51 -4.53 6.33 -4.08
C GLU A 51 -5.45 6.76 -5.24
N PRO A 52 -5.48 6.10 -6.41
CA PRO A 52 -6.41 6.46 -7.48
C PRO A 52 -7.89 6.41 -7.09
N GLN A 53 -8.24 5.67 -6.02
CA GLN A 53 -9.62 5.54 -5.53
C GLN A 53 -9.99 6.61 -4.50
N PHE A 54 -9.07 7.44 -4.03
CA PHE A 54 -9.36 8.49 -3.04
C PHE A 54 -10.34 9.55 -3.55
N ALA A 55 -10.56 9.65 -4.86
CA ALA A 55 -11.63 10.47 -5.42
C ALA A 55 -13.05 9.98 -5.08
N HIS A 56 -13.20 8.74 -4.60
CA HIS A 56 -14.50 8.10 -4.36
C HIS A 56 -14.86 7.97 -2.88
N TYR A 57 -13.89 8.16 -1.98
CA TYR A 57 -14.11 8.10 -0.52
C TYR A 57 -13.04 8.86 0.26
N GLU A 58 -13.38 9.28 1.47
CA GLU A 58 -12.48 9.95 2.41
C GLU A 58 -11.56 8.92 3.08
N HIS A 59 -10.35 8.75 2.55
CA HIS A 59 -9.39 7.77 3.07
C HIS A 59 -8.95 8.08 4.51
N GLU A 60 -8.93 9.35 4.90
CA GLU A 60 -8.64 9.79 6.27
C GLU A 60 -9.65 9.30 7.30
N LEU A 61 -10.90 9.02 6.88
CA LEU A 61 -11.92 8.41 7.72
C LEU A 61 -11.84 6.87 7.71
N LEU A 62 -11.44 6.28 6.59
CA LEU A 62 -11.40 4.84 6.44
C LEU A 62 -10.15 4.22 7.09
N LEU A 63 -8.98 4.86 6.98
CA LEU A 63 -7.72 4.32 7.49
C LEU A 63 -7.71 4.09 9.02
N PRO A 64 -8.24 4.98 9.87
CA PRO A 64 -8.35 4.69 11.30
C PRO A 64 -9.22 3.47 11.61
N ALA A 65 -10.28 3.24 10.82
CA ALA A 65 -11.11 2.04 10.96
C ALA A 65 -10.35 0.77 10.55
N ILE A 66 -9.56 0.84 9.47
CA ILE A 66 -8.68 -0.24 9.02
C ILE A 66 -7.64 -0.57 10.10
N GLU A 67 -6.97 0.44 10.65
CA GLU A 67 -5.97 0.25 11.70
C GLU A 67 -6.59 -0.40 12.96
N ALA A 68 -7.73 0.11 13.41
CA ALA A 68 -8.45 -0.45 14.55
C ALA A 68 -8.86 -1.90 14.31
N ALA A 69 -9.30 -2.25 13.11
CA ALA A 69 -9.66 -3.61 12.74
C ALA A 69 -8.42 -4.53 12.64
N ALA A 70 -7.33 -4.06 12.02
CA ALA A 70 -6.07 -4.79 11.92
C ALA A 70 -5.48 -5.13 13.30
N ARG A 71 -5.52 -4.18 14.25
CA ARG A 71 -5.02 -4.41 15.62
C ARG A 71 -5.84 -5.43 16.42
N ARG A 72 -7.14 -5.56 16.12
CA ARG A 72 -8.06 -6.52 16.79
C ARG A 72 -8.06 -7.89 16.15
N ALA A 73 -7.58 -8.02 14.92
CA ALA A 73 -7.61 -9.27 14.18
C ALA A 73 -6.89 -10.39 14.94
N SER A 74 -7.35 -11.63 14.76
CA SER A 74 -6.72 -12.84 15.32
C SER A 74 -5.63 -13.44 14.43
N ILE A 75 -5.34 -12.79 13.31
CA ILE A 75 -4.40 -13.20 12.26
C ILE A 75 -3.37 -12.11 12.00
N PRO A 76 -2.20 -12.42 11.40
CA PRO A 76 -1.24 -11.41 10.98
C PRO A 76 -1.83 -10.51 9.88
N VAL A 77 -1.72 -9.21 10.07
CA VAL A 77 -2.23 -8.19 9.16
C VAL A 77 -1.14 -7.14 8.89
N ALA A 78 -1.02 -6.66 7.67
CA ALA A 78 -0.30 -5.44 7.33
C ALA A 78 -1.26 -4.44 6.66
N ILE A 79 -0.91 -3.15 6.66
CA ILE A 79 -1.70 -2.07 6.03
C ILE A 79 -0.82 -1.36 5.01
N GLN A 80 -1.31 -1.21 3.78
CA GLN A 80 -0.52 -0.67 2.68
C GLN A 80 -1.22 0.49 1.97
N LEU A 81 -0.44 1.53 1.62
CA LEU A 81 -0.78 2.42 0.52
C LEU A 81 -0.42 1.73 -0.80
N ASP A 82 -1.38 1.59 -1.69
CA ASP A 82 -1.21 1.06 -3.03
C ASP A 82 -1.26 2.18 -4.08
N HIS A 83 -0.45 2.04 -5.15
CA HIS A 83 -0.34 3.03 -6.22
C HIS A 83 -0.17 4.48 -5.74
N GLY A 84 0.63 4.70 -4.68
CA GLY A 84 1.01 6.05 -4.24
C GLY A 84 1.72 6.81 -5.35
N ARG A 85 1.39 8.08 -5.55
CA ARG A 85 1.87 8.90 -6.67
C ARG A 85 3.00 9.85 -6.29
N SER A 86 3.23 10.05 -4.99
CA SER A 86 4.19 11.03 -4.51
C SER A 86 4.80 10.66 -3.16
N LEU A 87 5.91 11.34 -2.83
CA LEU A 87 6.48 11.27 -1.49
C LEU A 87 5.47 11.76 -0.42
N GLU A 88 4.68 12.77 -0.73
CA GLU A 88 3.65 13.31 0.16
C GLU A 88 2.56 12.28 0.46
N SER A 89 2.07 11.59 -0.55
CA SER A 89 1.10 10.49 -0.39
C SER A 89 1.63 9.39 0.52
N ALA A 90 2.89 9.00 0.31
CA ALA A 90 3.54 7.97 1.14
C ALA A 90 3.66 8.40 2.61
N VAL A 91 4.07 9.66 2.85
CA VAL A 91 4.16 10.22 4.21
C VAL A 91 2.79 10.28 4.89
N ASN A 92 1.77 10.76 4.18
CA ASN A 92 0.41 10.85 4.71
C ASN A 92 -0.14 9.46 5.07
N ALA A 93 0.05 8.47 4.21
CA ALA A 93 -0.38 7.11 4.48
C ALA A 93 0.32 6.49 5.70
N ILE A 94 1.63 6.70 5.85
CA ILE A 94 2.39 6.23 7.02
C ILE A 94 1.87 6.89 8.30
N ASN A 95 1.62 8.20 8.27
CA ASN A 95 1.06 8.93 9.42
C ASN A 95 -0.34 8.46 9.80
N LEU A 96 -1.10 7.95 8.85
CA LEU A 96 -2.45 7.40 9.04
C LEU A 96 -2.45 5.90 9.38
N GLY A 97 -1.28 5.28 9.60
CA GLY A 97 -1.15 3.92 10.09
C GLY A 97 -0.75 2.86 9.06
N CYS A 98 -0.45 3.23 7.80
CA CYS A 98 0.13 2.28 6.86
C CYS A 98 1.53 1.86 7.29
N ASN A 99 1.78 0.55 7.32
CA ASN A 99 3.09 -0.03 7.62
C ASN A 99 3.73 -0.72 6.40
N GLY A 100 3.28 -0.34 5.24
CA GLY A 100 3.85 -0.60 3.93
C GLY A 100 3.39 0.45 2.93
N VAL A 101 4.22 0.82 1.98
CA VAL A 101 3.85 1.77 0.91
C VAL A 101 4.30 1.26 -0.44
N MET A 102 3.57 1.61 -1.47
CA MET A 102 4.00 1.44 -2.85
C MET A 102 4.05 2.80 -3.53
N LEU A 103 5.14 3.07 -4.24
CA LEU A 103 5.21 4.16 -5.19
C LEU A 103 5.05 3.62 -6.61
N ASP A 104 4.09 4.16 -7.34
CA ASP A 104 3.86 3.86 -8.74
C ASP A 104 4.20 5.08 -9.60
N ALA A 105 5.41 5.04 -10.17
CA ALA A 105 5.90 5.97 -11.19
C ALA A 105 6.20 5.23 -12.50
N SER A 106 5.50 4.12 -12.77
CA SER A 106 5.71 3.25 -13.93
C SER A 106 5.32 3.90 -15.25
N ASP A 107 4.56 4.98 -15.22
CA ASP A 107 4.21 5.83 -16.36
C ASP A 107 5.34 6.83 -16.72
N GLN A 108 6.36 7.00 -15.89
CA GLN A 108 7.49 7.89 -16.10
C GLN A 108 8.66 7.15 -16.78
N GLN A 109 9.63 7.95 -17.28
CA GLN A 109 10.89 7.39 -17.77
C GLN A 109 11.67 6.74 -16.63
N LEU A 110 12.42 5.67 -16.94
CA LEU A 110 13.16 4.90 -15.92
C LEU A 110 14.03 5.75 -14.96
N PRO A 111 14.79 6.77 -15.41
CA PRO A 111 15.56 7.61 -14.49
C PRO A 111 14.71 8.39 -13.48
N ASP A 112 13.55 8.89 -13.91
CA ASP A 112 12.63 9.66 -13.09
C ASP A 112 11.90 8.75 -12.10
N ASN A 113 11.44 7.56 -12.56
CA ASN A 113 10.89 6.54 -11.69
C ASN A 113 11.90 6.13 -10.60
N ILE A 114 13.15 5.85 -10.96
CA ILE A 114 14.21 5.53 -9.99
C ILE A 114 14.38 6.67 -8.97
N LYS A 115 14.44 7.92 -9.44
CA LYS A 115 14.62 9.09 -8.55
C LYS A 115 13.46 9.23 -7.56
N ALA A 116 12.23 9.16 -8.04
CA ALA A 116 11.03 9.28 -7.21
C ALA A 116 10.95 8.13 -6.19
N THR A 117 11.17 6.91 -6.64
CA THR A 117 11.10 5.72 -5.78
C THR A 117 12.20 5.71 -4.72
N ALA A 118 13.44 6.07 -5.08
CA ALA A 118 14.54 6.14 -4.12
C ALA A 118 14.27 7.16 -2.99
N ALA A 119 13.64 8.29 -3.30
CA ALA A 119 13.25 9.29 -2.29
C ALA A 119 12.22 8.72 -1.30
N VAL A 120 11.22 7.97 -1.78
CA VAL A 120 10.24 7.30 -0.92
C VAL A 120 10.91 6.21 -0.08
N VAL A 121 11.80 5.41 -0.66
CA VAL A 121 12.54 4.37 0.06
C VAL A 121 13.39 4.98 1.18
N GLU A 122 14.13 6.04 0.90
CA GLU A 122 14.96 6.70 1.93
C GLU A 122 14.09 7.19 3.11
N MET A 123 12.94 7.76 2.83
CA MET A 123 12.01 8.24 3.85
C MET A 123 11.38 7.08 4.64
N ALA A 124 10.77 6.12 3.93
CA ALA A 124 10.00 5.05 4.54
C ALA A 124 10.87 4.09 5.38
N HIS A 125 12.07 3.74 4.89
CA HIS A 125 12.99 2.87 5.63
C HIS A 125 13.45 3.46 6.96
N ARG A 126 13.53 4.79 7.08
CA ARG A 126 13.81 5.45 8.38
C ARG A 126 12.72 5.22 9.41
N CYS A 127 11.50 4.91 8.96
CA CYS A 127 10.36 4.60 9.82
C CYS A 127 10.17 3.09 9.97
N GLY A 128 11.05 2.26 9.42
CA GLY A 128 10.89 0.81 9.40
C GLY A 128 9.78 0.32 8.48
N VAL A 129 9.34 1.16 7.51
CA VAL A 129 8.26 0.86 6.57
C VAL A 129 8.84 0.39 5.25
N PRO A 130 8.53 -0.84 4.79
CA PRO A 130 8.98 -1.35 3.50
C PRO A 130 8.28 -0.68 2.33
N VAL A 131 8.98 -0.67 1.19
CA VAL A 131 8.52 -0.03 -0.04
C VAL A 131 8.45 -1.02 -1.19
N ALA A 132 7.31 -1.01 -1.89
CA ALA A 132 7.18 -1.60 -3.22
C ALA A 132 7.38 -0.52 -4.29
N GLY A 133 8.08 -0.87 -5.36
CA GLY A 133 8.11 -0.06 -6.58
C GLY A 133 7.43 -0.80 -7.72
N GLU A 134 7.15 -0.10 -8.84
CA GLU A 134 6.64 -0.72 -10.06
C GLU A 134 7.53 -0.41 -11.24
N LEU A 135 7.81 -1.44 -12.05
CA LEU A 135 8.56 -1.31 -13.29
C LEU A 135 7.92 -2.14 -14.41
N GLY A 136 7.88 -1.53 -15.60
CA GLY A 136 6.96 -1.92 -16.65
C GLY A 136 5.61 -1.25 -16.37
N TYR A 137 4.74 -1.22 -17.33
CA TYR A 137 3.44 -0.56 -17.18
C TYR A 137 2.32 -1.62 -17.23
N VAL A 138 1.58 -1.74 -16.15
CA VAL A 138 0.35 -2.54 -16.09
C VAL A 138 -0.80 -1.61 -16.43
N GLY A 139 -1.25 -1.64 -17.69
CA GLY A 139 -2.30 -0.74 -18.18
C GLY A 139 -3.64 -0.95 -17.48
N GLY A 140 -4.44 0.12 -17.40
CA GLY A 140 -5.77 0.14 -16.81
C GLY A 140 -5.83 0.88 -15.47
N TYR A 141 -7.03 0.88 -14.88
CA TYR A 141 -7.27 1.40 -13.54
C TYR A 141 -8.02 0.34 -12.73
N GLU A 142 -7.68 0.18 -11.49
CA GLU A 142 -8.37 -0.74 -10.59
C GLU A 142 -9.81 -0.28 -10.34
N GLY A 143 -10.77 -1.20 -10.58
CA GLY A 143 -12.19 -1.01 -10.24
C GLY A 143 -13.04 -0.17 -11.17
N GLU A 144 -12.47 0.54 -12.12
CA GLU A 144 -13.25 1.33 -13.06
C GLU A 144 -13.42 0.62 -14.40
N GLY A 145 -14.48 0.97 -15.14
CA GLY A 145 -14.94 0.31 -16.37
C GLY A 145 -13.95 0.31 -17.56
N ALA A 146 -12.68 0.56 -17.31
CA ALA A 146 -11.63 0.47 -18.29
C ALA A 146 -11.43 -0.99 -18.72
N GLU A 147 -12.08 -1.34 -19.82
CA GLU A 147 -11.81 -2.59 -20.52
C GLU A 147 -10.48 -2.45 -21.26
N MET A 148 -9.43 -3.12 -20.78
CA MET A 148 -8.12 -3.09 -21.42
C MET A 148 -7.87 -4.34 -22.26
N HIS A 149 -7.27 -4.14 -23.44
CA HIS A 149 -6.80 -5.25 -24.25
C HIS A 149 -5.42 -5.72 -23.78
N PRO A 150 -5.17 -7.05 -23.70
CA PRO A 150 -3.83 -7.57 -23.53
C PRO A 150 -2.92 -7.02 -24.66
N GLY A 151 -1.91 -6.25 -24.32
CA GLY A 151 -1.02 -5.60 -25.31
C GLY A 151 -0.84 -4.10 -25.14
N GLN A 152 -1.64 -3.47 -24.28
CA GLN A 152 -1.44 -2.07 -23.86
C GLN A 152 -0.54 -1.97 -22.62
N THR A 153 0.24 -3.01 -22.32
CA THR A 153 1.17 -3.08 -21.20
C THR A 153 2.61 -3.04 -21.70
N ALA A 154 3.48 -2.33 -21.00
CA ALA A 154 4.91 -2.42 -21.21
C ALA A 154 5.49 -3.49 -20.28
N LEU A 155 5.97 -4.61 -20.83
CA LEU A 155 6.51 -5.71 -20.05
C LEU A 155 7.83 -5.31 -19.36
N THR A 156 8.00 -5.72 -18.11
CA THR A 156 9.22 -5.45 -17.35
C THR A 156 10.45 -6.10 -17.98
N ILE A 157 11.49 -5.32 -18.23
CA ILE A 157 12.76 -5.78 -18.80
C ILE A 157 13.70 -6.22 -17.66
N PRO A 158 14.19 -7.48 -17.62
CA PRO A 158 14.98 -7.98 -16.49
C PRO A 158 16.26 -7.19 -16.17
N SER A 159 16.96 -6.65 -17.19
CA SER A 159 18.16 -5.83 -16.97
C SER A 159 17.83 -4.47 -16.35
N GLU A 160 16.72 -3.85 -16.75
CA GLU A 160 16.23 -2.60 -16.17
C GLU A 160 15.73 -2.81 -14.74
N ALA A 161 15.01 -3.92 -14.51
CA ALA A 161 14.52 -4.28 -13.18
C ALA A 161 15.67 -4.47 -12.17
N ARG A 162 16.77 -5.08 -12.60
CA ARG A 162 17.97 -5.21 -11.77
C ARG A 162 18.55 -3.85 -11.41
N ALA A 163 18.77 -2.99 -12.40
CA ALA A 163 19.28 -1.63 -12.18
C ALA A 163 18.35 -0.79 -11.30
N TYR A 164 17.04 -0.97 -11.48
CA TYR A 164 16.01 -0.31 -10.68
C TYR A 164 16.11 -0.71 -9.20
N VAL A 165 16.10 -2.00 -8.89
CA VAL A 165 16.19 -2.52 -7.52
C VAL A 165 17.52 -2.10 -6.86
N GLU A 166 18.65 -2.24 -7.56
CA GLU A 166 19.97 -1.84 -7.04
C GLU A 166 20.06 -0.34 -6.72
N ARG A 167 19.38 0.51 -7.49
CA ARG A 167 19.46 1.98 -7.34
C ARG A 167 18.39 2.56 -6.41
N THR A 168 17.24 1.92 -6.29
CA THR A 168 16.15 2.39 -5.43
C THR A 168 16.19 1.78 -4.04
N GLY A 169 16.61 0.53 -3.92
CA GLY A 169 16.58 -0.22 -2.67
C GLY A 169 15.18 -0.67 -2.25
N VAL A 170 14.23 -0.82 -3.18
CA VAL A 170 12.88 -1.34 -2.87
C VAL A 170 12.91 -2.74 -2.29
N ASP A 171 12.00 -3.02 -1.38
CA ASP A 171 11.85 -4.34 -0.75
C ASP A 171 11.11 -5.34 -1.63
N PHE A 172 10.18 -4.86 -2.47
CA PHE A 172 9.37 -5.65 -3.39
C PHE A 172 9.29 -4.96 -4.74
N LEU A 173 9.10 -5.74 -5.81
CA LEU A 173 8.91 -5.18 -7.14
C LEU A 173 7.62 -5.68 -7.78
N ALA A 174 6.72 -4.74 -8.10
CA ALA A 174 5.59 -5.00 -8.98
C ALA A 174 6.08 -5.06 -10.43
N VAL A 175 5.72 -6.14 -11.12
CA VAL A 175 6.20 -6.44 -12.46
C VAL A 175 5.07 -6.67 -13.44
N SER A 176 5.24 -6.14 -14.66
CA SER A 176 4.34 -6.36 -15.78
C SER A 176 4.81 -7.55 -16.61
N ILE A 177 3.96 -8.57 -16.68
CA ILE A 177 4.18 -9.81 -17.42
C ILE A 177 3.00 -10.17 -18.34
N GLY A 178 2.10 -9.19 -18.60
CA GLY A 178 0.92 -9.36 -19.44
C GLY A 178 -0.41 -9.43 -18.69
N THR A 179 -0.42 -9.10 -17.38
CA THR A 179 -1.64 -8.78 -16.65
C THR A 179 -2.12 -7.36 -17.00
N VAL A 180 -3.38 -7.05 -16.74
CA VAL A 180 -3.95 -5.71 -16.86
C VAL A 180 -4.74 -5.39 -15.60
N GLN A 181 -4.76 -4.13 -15.20
CA GLN A 181 -5.64 -3.65 -14.14
C GLN A 181 -7.08 -3.51 -14.68
N GLY A 182 -8.07 -3.67 -13.80
CA GLY A 182 -9.46 -3.62 -14.23
C GLY A 182 -9.95 -4.93 -14.87
N ARG A 183 -10.92 -4.81 -15.81
CA ARG A 183 -11.53 -5.96 -16.50
C ARG A 183 -10.75 -6.28 -17.76
N MET A 184 -10.17 -7.47 -17.77
CA MET A 184 -9.44 -7.96 -18.94
C MET A 184 -10.40 -8.47 -20.03
N LYS A 185 -10.24 -7.97 -21.26
CA LYS A 185 -10.89 -8.54 -22.45
C LYS A 185 -10.07 -9.72 -22.98
N GLY A 186 -10.63 -10.91 -22.88
CA GLY A 186 -10.00 -12.14 -23.37
C GLY A 186 -9.17 -12.87 -22.31
N ARG A 187 -8.27 -13.76 -22.75
CA ARG A 187 -7.42 -14.53 -21.84
C ARG A 187 -6.06 -13.84 -21.67
N ALA A 188 -5.63 -13.67 -20.42
CA ALA A 188 -4.27 -13.21 -20.12
C ALA A 188 -3.24 -14.17 -20.73
N LYS A 189 -2.35 -13.63 -21.54
CA LYS A 189 -1.17 -14.35 -22.04
C LYS A 189 0.03 -13.91 -21.22
N LEU A 190 0.28 -14.62 -20.11
CA LEU A 190 1.35 -14.29 -19.17
C LEU A 190 2.72 -14.79 -19.67
N ASP A 191 3.72 -13.91 -19.58
CA ASP A 191 5.11 -14.24 -19.93
C ASP A 191 5.83 -14.88 -18.73
N TYR A 192 5.57 -16.17 -18.48
CA TYR A 192 6.21 -16.92 -17.41
C TYR A 192 7.75 -17.10 -17.58
N PRO A 193 8.31 -17.24 -18.79
CA PRO A 193 9.76 -17.19 -18.96
C PRO A 193 10.38 -15.90 -18.43
N ARG A 194 9.77 -14.75 -18.71
CA ARG A 194 10.18 -13.45 -18.20
C ARG A 194 10.10 -13.40 -16.67
N LEU A 195 8.98 -13.85 -16.07
CA LEU A 195 8.81 -13.90 -14.63
C LEU A 195 9.91 -14.71 -13.95
N LYS A 196 10.27 -15.87 -14.50
CA LYS A 196 11.41 -16.68 -14.01
C LYS A 196 12.74 -15.95 -14.11
N GLN A 197 12.98 -15.21 -15.19
CA GLN A 197 14.20 -14.43 -15.37
C GLN A 197 14.28 -13.31 -14.33
N LEU A 198 13.18 -12.59 -14.12
CA LEU A 198 13.06 -11.54 -13.09
C LEU A 198 13.35 -12.10 -11.70
N ASN A 199 12.68 -13.18 -11.29
CA ASN A 199 12.90 -13.79 -9.97
C ASN A 199 14.35 -14.22 -9.75
N ARG A 200 14.98 -14.84 -10.75
CA ARG A 200 16.39 -15.26 -10.68
C ARG A 200 17.37 -14.09 -10.60
N ALA A 201 17.08 -13.00 -11.29
CA ALA A 201 17.94 -11.81 -11.34
C ALA A 201 17.83 -10.95 -10.08
N LEU A 202 16.64 -10.82 -9.52
CA LEU A 202 16.35 -9.86 -8.45
C LEU A 202 16.47 -10.48 -7.05
N LYS A 203 16.02 -11.72 -6.87
CA LYS A 203 16.01 -12.43 -5.59
C LYS A 203 15.29 -11.65 -4.45
N ILE A 204 14.27 -10.89 -4.82
CA ILE A 204 13.34 -10.22 -3.92
C ILE A 204 11.92 -10.65 -4.25
N PRO A 205 10.96 -10.53 -3.32
CA PRO A 205 9.57 -10.84 -3.59
C PRO A 205 9.01 -10.04 -4.77
N LEU A 206 8.33 -10.74 -5.69
CA LEU A 206 7.63 -10.12 -6.81
C LEU A 206 6.16 -9.91 -6.48
N VAL A 207 5.61 -8.81 -7.00
CA VAL A 207 4.21 -8.42 -6.84
C VAL A 207 3.53 -8.45 -8.21
N ILE A 208 2.28 -8.91 -8.25
CA ILE A 208 1.45 -8.88 -9.45
C ILE A 208 0.20 -8.05 -9.19
N HIS A 209 -0.01 -7.06 -10.06
CA HIS A 209 -1.24 -6.32 -10.23
C HIS A 209 -2.10 -6.91 -11.34
N GLY A 210 -3.41 -6.62 -11.35
CA GLY A 210 -4.30 -7.13 -12.38
C GLY A 210 -4.58 -8.62 -12.28
N GLY A 211 -4.66 -9.16 -11.07
CA GLY A 211 -4.98 -10.57 -10.81
C GLY A 211 -6.42 -10.96 -11.11
N SER A 212 -7.34 -9.98 -11.24
CA SER A 212 -8.74 -10.24 -11.58
C SER A 212 -8.88 -10.88 -12.96
N GLY A 213 -9.57 -12.04 -13.02
CA GLY A 213 -9.73 -12.77 -14.27
C GLY A 213 -8.69 -13.85 -14.57
N LEU A 214 -7.65 -13.99 -13.76
CA LEU A 214 -6.75 -15.13 -13.84
C LEU A 214 -7.40 -16.41 -13.31
N ASN A 215 -7.06 -17.54 -13.93
CA ASN A 215 -7.51 -18.86 -13.47
C ASN A 215 -6.56 -19.47 -12.43
N GLU A 216 -6.99 -20.57 -11.81
CA GLU A 216 -6.24 -21.24 -10.74
C GLU A 216 -4.85 -21.70 -11.16
N ASP A 217 -4.70 -22.24 -12.36
CA ASP A 217 -3.40 -22.71 -12.87
C ASP A 217 -2.42 -21.55 -13.08
N GLN A 218 -2.95 -20.38 -13.49
CA GLN A 218 -2.16 -19.17 -13.63
C GLN A 218 -1.66 -18.70 -12.26
N PHE A 219 -2.52 -18.62 -11.25
CA PHE A 219 -2.10 -18.24 -9.90
C PHE A 219 -1.06 -19.22 -9.32
N ARG A 220 -1.25 -20.53 -9.45
CA ARG A 220 -0.28 -21.53 -8.98
C ARG A 220 1.10 -21.36 -9.64
N LYS A 221 1.13 -21.03 -10.92
CA LYS A 221 2.38 -20.73 -11.63
C LYS A 221 3.03 -19.44 -11.16
N LEU A 222 2.25 -18.38 -10.90
CA LEU A 222 2.78 -17.12 -10.38
C LEU A 222 3.51 -17.35 -9.06
N THR A 223 2.86 -18.00 -8.08
CA THR A 223 3.49 -18.27 -6.78
C THR A 223 4.74 -19.14 -6.89
N SER A 224 4.74 -20.14 -7.78
CA SER A 224 5.92 -21.01 -8.00
C SER A 224 7.09 -20.29 -8.67
N TYR A 225 6.91 -19.06 -9.15
CA TYR A 225 7.94 -18.26 -9.82
C TYR A 225 8.31 -16.97 -9.08
N GLY A 226 8.07 -16.94 -7.76
CA GLY A 226 8.56 -15.87 -6.88
C GLY A 226 7.55 -14.73 -6.65
N VAL A 227 6.31 -14.88 -7.12
CA VAL A 227 5.25 -13.94 -6.74
C VAL A 227 4.81 -14.24 -5.31
N ALA A 228 5.04 -13.28 -4.43
CA ALA A 228 4.74 -13.39 -2.99
C ALA A 228 3.60 -12.47 -2.54
N LYS A 229 3.16 -11.54 -3.39
CA LYS A 229 2.06 -10.62 -3.13
C LYS A 229 1.18 -10.49 -4.36
N LEU A 230 -0.12 -10.54 -4.16
CA LEU A 230 -1.13 -10.39 -5.21
C LEU A 230 -2.11 -9.29 -4.83
N ASN A 231 -2.17 -8.22 -5.63
CA ASN A 231 -3.18 -7.17 -5.48
C ASN A 231 -4.48 -7.60 -6.14
N TYR A 232 -5.59 -7.43 -5.41
CA TYR A 232 -6.88 -7.97 -5.82
C TYR A 232 -8.02 -7.05 -5.42
N TYR A 233 -8.63 -6.39 -6.40
CA TYR A 233 -9.75 -5.48 -6.16
C TYR A 233 -10.91 -5.65 -7.16
N THR A 234 -10.66 -5.51 -8.47
CA THR A 234 -11.73 -5.41 -9.49
C THR A 234 -12.75 -6.55 -9.40
N ALA A 235 -12.29 -7.78 -9.18
CA ALA A 235 -13.19 -8.93 -9.04
C ALA A 235 -14.07 -8.81 -7.78
N LEU A 236 -13.52 -8.28 -6.66
CA LEU A 236 -14.32 -8.05 -5.44
C LEU A 236 -15.38 -6.98 -5.68
N SER A 237 -15.02 -5.89 -6.37
CA SER A 237 -15.95 -4.82 -6.76
C SER A 237 -17.09 -5.36 -7.65
N ASP A 238 -16.73 -6.18 -8.65
CA ASP A 238 -17.71 -6.80 -9.54
C ASP A 238 -18.68 -7.76 -8.80
N ILE A 239 -18.14 -8.57 -7.90
CA ILE A 239 -18.90 -9.50 -7.05
C ILE A 239 -19.84 -8.71 -6.13
N ALA A 240 -19.35 -7.65 -5.47
CA ALA A 240 -20.16 -6.77 -4.63
C ALA A 240 -21.33 -6.16 -5.42
N ALA A 241 -21.03 -5.55 -6.57
CA ALA A 241 -22.04 -4.94 -7.43
C ALA A 241 -23.06 -5.97 -7.97
N LYS A 242 -22.62 -7.20 -8.26
CA LYS A 242 -23.51 -8.30 -8.65
C LYS A 242 -24.43 -8.70 -7.51
N ALA A 243 -23.90 -8.87 -6.29
CA ALA A 243 -24.67 -9.23 -5.11
C ALA A 243 -25.74 -8.18 -4.79
N MET A 244 -25.38 -6.88 -4.85
CA MET A 244 -26.33 -5.76 -4.69
C MET A 244 -27.48 -5.86 -5.69
N ARG A 245 -27.17 -5.98 -6.98
CA ARG A 245 -28.19 -6.09 -8.06
C ARG A 245 -29.06 -7.32 -7.89
N GLN A 246 -28.48 -8.46 -7.54
CA GLN A 246 -29.22 -9.72 -7.35
C GLN A 246 -30.20 -9.62 -6.18
N ARG A 247 -29.73 -9.12 -5.02
CA ARG A 247 -30.59 -8.95 -3.84
C ARG A 247 -31.75 -8.00 -4.09
N SER A 248 -31.50 -6.86 -4.73
CA SER A 248 -32.56 -5.89 -5.05
C SER A 248 -33.58 -6.43 -6.04
N ARG A 249 -33.16 -7.28 -6.99
CA ARG A 249 -34.09 -7.93 -7.92
C ARG A 249 -34.94 -9.04 -7.27
N GLN A 250 -34.36 -9.81 -6.35
CA GLN A 250 -35.06 -10.90 -5.66
C GLN A 250 -36.10 -10.37 -4.66
N ASN A 251 -35.84 -9.25 -4.04
CA ASN A 251 -36.76 -8.63 -3.09
C ASN A 251 -36.66 -7.08 -3.19
N ALA A 252 -37.63 -6.49 -3.91
CA ALA A 252 -37.71 -5.04 -4.07
C ALA A 252 -37.91 -4.28 -2.74
N GLY A 253 -38.42 -4.95 -1.69
CA GLY A 253 -38.58 -4.40 -0.34
C GLY A 253 -37.41 -4.69 0.61
N CYS A 254 -36.27 -5.18 0.11
CA CYS A 254 -35.14 -5.46 0.96
C CYS A 254 -34.57 -4.16 1.58
N SER A 255 -34.15 -4.25 2.84
CA SER A 255 -33.50 -3.13 3.54
C SER A 255 -32.06 -2.94 3.07
N PHE A 256 -31.50 -1.75 3.33
CA PHE A 256 -30.08 -1.49 3.12
C PHE A 256 -29.19 -2.50 3.88
N ILE A 257 -29.60 -2.89 5.09
CA ILE A 257 -28.86 -3.88 5.89
C ILE A 257 -28.85 -5.26 5.21
N ASP A 258 -29.96 -5.66 4.56
CA ASP A 258 -30.00 -6.93 3.82
C ASP A 258 -29.05 -6.93 2.63
N VAL A 259 -28.97 -5.80 1.91
CA VAL A 259 -28.05 -5.64 0.79
C VAL A 259 -26.60 -5.72 1.28
N ARG A 260 -26.26 -4.99 2.37
CA ARG A 260 -24.92 -5.04 2.97
C ARG A 260 -24.50 -6.45 3.36
N LYS A 261 -25.40 -7.21 4.01
CA LYS A 261 -25.10 -8.61 4.40
C LYS A 261 -24.77 -9.47 3.19
N GLU A 262 -25.55 -9.36 2.12
CA GLU A 262 -25.33 -10.13 0.88
C GLU A 262 -24.00 -9.77 0.23
N VAL A 263 -23.69 -8.47 0.16
CA VAL A 263 -22.40 -7.96 -0.35
C VAL A 263 -21.23 -8.52 0.45
N LYS A 264 -21.29 -8.41 1.78
CA LYS A 264 -20.25 -8.91 2.68
C LYS A 264 -20.02 -10.41 2.54
N GLN A 265 -21.10 -11.20 2.45
CA GLN A 265 -21.01 -12.64 2.24
C GLN A 265 -20.35 -12.99 0.90
N ALA A 266 -20.75 -12.29 -0.17
CA ALA A 266 -20.21 -12.53 -1.50
C ALA A 266 -18.71 -12.19 -1.61
N ILE A 267 -18.29 -11.05 -1.06
CA ILE A 267 -16.88 -10.66 -0.97
C ILE A 267 -16.10 -11.69 -0.13
N GLY A 268 -16.61 -12.04 1.06
CA GLY A 268 -15.96 -13.00 1.95
C GLY A 268 -15.74 -14.37 1.31
N ALA A 269 -16.71 -14.89 0.57
CA ALA A 269 -16.57 -16.15 -0.15
C ALA A 269 -15.47 -16.11 -1.21
N GLU A 270 -15.34 -15.01 -1.95
CA GLU A 270 -14.27 -14.84 -2.94
C GLU A 270 -12.89 -14.68 -2.29
N VAL A 271 -12.80 -13.91 -1.21
CA VAL A 271 -11.56 -13.77 -0.44
C VAL A 271 -11.11 -15.15 0.08
N GLU A 272 -11.99 -15.95 0.67
CA GLU A 272 -11.65 -17.31 1.11
C GLU A 272 -11.12 -18.18 -0.04
N ARG A 273 -11.78 -18.12 -1.20
CA ARG A 273 -11.33 -18.84 -2.40
C ARG A 273 -9.91 -18.43 -2.77
N CYS A 274 -9.63 -17.13 -2.82
CA CYS A 274 -8.31 -16.57 -3.13
C CYS A 274 -7.26 -17.01 -2.12
N LEU A 275 -7.52 -16.89 -0.82
CA LEU A 275 -6.59 -17.25 0.24
C LEU A 275 -6.19 -18.74 0.20
N ARG A 276 -7.14 -19.63 -0.11
CA ARG A 276 -6.84 -21.06 -0.30
C ARG A 276 -6.02 -21.30 -1.57
N LEU A 277 -6.40 -20.66 -2.66
CA LEU A 277 -5.74 -20.81 -3.95
C LEU A 277 -4.29 -20.32 -3.95
N TRP A 278 -4.02 -19.21 -3.26
CA TRP A 278 -2.68 -18.62 -3.16
C TRP A 278 -1.79 -19.26 -2.12
N GLY A 279 -2.31 -20.22 -1.34
CA GLY A 279 -1.56 -21.03 -0.40
C GLY A 279 -1.28 -20.38 0.96
N CYS A 280 -1.94 -19.24 1.28
CA CYS A 280 -1.78 -18.57 2.57
C CYS A 280 -2.74 -19.07 3.65
N ALA A 281 -3.80 -19.81 3.29
CA ALA A 281 -4.72 -20.39 4.26
C ALA A 281 -4.03 -21.38 5.21
N GLY A 282 -4.31 -21.26 6.53
CA GLY A 282 -3.76 -22.11 7.57
C GLY A 282 -2.39 -21.65 8.13
N ARG A 283 -1.77 -20.61 7.54
CA ARG A 283 -0.40 -20.18 7.88
C ARG A 283 -0.31 -19.06 8.93
N ALA A 284 -1.44 -18.57 9.44
CA ALA A 284 -1.43 -17.44 10.38
C ALA A 284 -0.55 -17.66 11.62
N ALA A 285 -0.56 -18.87 12.21
CA ALA A 285 0.24 -19.17 13.39
C ALA A 285 1.75 -19.18 13.08
N GLU A 286 2.14 -19.72 11.93
CA GLU A 286 3.51 -19.74 11.44
C GLU A 286 4.04 -18.31 11.24
N VAL A 287 3.29 -17.48 10.52
CA VAL A 287 3.63 -16.07 10.28
C VAL A 287 3.71 -15.30 11.59
N MET A 288 2.78 -15.52 12.53
CA MET A 288 2.74 -14.82 13.82
C MET A 288 3.99 -15.09 14.67
N THR A 289 4.62 -16.24 14.51
CA THR A 289 5.84 -16.61 15.25
C THR A 289 7.13 -16.14 14.58
N GLN A 290 7.10 -15.86 13.27
CA GLN A 290 8.29 -15.54 12.48
C GLN A 290 8.38 -14.05 12.11
N CYS A 291 7.26 -13.33 12.10
CA CYS A 291 7.24 -11.90 11.77
C CYS A 291 7.25 -11.04 13.03
N GLU A 292 8.00 -9.96 12.97
CA GLU A 292 8.03 -9.00 14.07
C GLU A 292 6.70 -8.23 14.16
N PRO A 293 6.18 -8.00 15.39
CA PRO A 293 5.07 -7.09 15.60
C PRO A 293 5.44 -5.68 15.14
N CYS A 294 4.54 -5.04 14.43
CA CYS A 294 4.77 -3.66 14.01
C CYS A 294 4.66 -2.71 15.21
N SER A 295 5.74 -2.01 15.49
CA SER A 295 5.72 -0.89 16.43
C SER A 295 4.90 0.27 15.85
N PRO A 296 4.25 1.11 16.70
CA PRO A 296 3.62 2.33 16.20
C PRO A 296 4.64 3.17 15.44
N VAL A 297 4.30 3.55 14.22
CA VAL A 297 5.16 4.45 13.42
C VAL A 297 5.20 5.80 14.08
N GLU A 298 6.39 6.38 14.18
CA GLU A 298 6.56 7.75 14.64
C GLU A 298 6.00 8.71 13.60
N HIS A 299 5.26 9.75 14.04
CA HIS A 299 4.66 10.71 13.12
C HIS A 299 5.71 11.46 12.30
N LEU A 300 5.50 11.49 10.99
CA LEU A 300 6.31 12.22 10.03
C LEU A 300 5.66 13.57 9.71
N ILE A 301 6.45 14.63 9.71
CA ILE A 301 6.00 15.95 9.27
C ILE A 301 6.78 16.32 8.02
N VAL A 302 6.07 16.50 6.91
CA VAL A 302 6.64 16.98 5.64
C VAL A 302 6.33 18.44 5.47
N HIS A 303 7.36 19.25 5.29
CA HIS A 303 7.24 20.65 4.95
C HIS A 303 7.73 20.88 3.51
N ASN A 304 6.87 21.44 2.67
CA ASN A 304 7.27 21.92 1.36
C ASN A 304 8.02 23.23 1.51
N VAL A 305 9.33 23.18 1.35
CA VAL A 305 10.22 24.33 1.56
C VAL A 305 9.94 25.47 0.57
N ASN A 306 9.47 25.15 -0.65
CA ASN A 306 9.11 26.20 -1.64
C ASN A 306 7.85 26.97 -1.23
N LYS A 307 6.82 26.32 -0.68
CA LYS A 307 5.65 27.03 -0.14
C LYS A 307 5.99 27.90 1.07
N LEU A 308 6.95 27.49 1.87
CA LEU A 308 7.44 28.29 3.01
C LEU A 308 8.17 29.56 2.54
N HIS A 309 8.90 29.51 1.41
CA HIS A 309 9.57 30.66 0.82
C HIS A 309 8.60 31.69 0.22
N GLU A 310 7.52 31.23 -0.43
CA GLU A 310 6.58 32.15 -1.10
C GLU A 310 5.61 32.89 -0.15
N THR A 311 5.29 32.31 1.00
CA THR A 311 4.25 32.87 1.89
C THR A 311 4.73 33.71 3.05
N GLN A 312 6.03 33.75 3.40
CA GLN A 312 6.46 34.35 4.66
C GLN A 312 7.74 35.20 4.64
N PHE A 313 8.47 35.27 3.53
CA PHE A 313 9.71 36.10 3.49
C PHE A 313 9.50 37.51 2.95
N THR A 314 8.28 37.88 2.55
CA THR A 314 7.98 39.25 2.11
C THR A 314 7.65 40.21 3.25
N ASP A 315 7.41 39.73 4.48
CA ASP A 315 6.98 40.61 5.60
C ASP A 315 7.71 40.38 6.94
N ALA A 316 8.78 39.64 7.00
CA ALA A 316 9.52 39.45 8.25
C ALA A 316 10.61 40.48 8.46
N GLY A 317 10.22 41.65 8.98
CA GLY A 317 11.12 42.43 9.82
C GLY A 317 11.52 41.62 11.06
N ALA A 318 12.78 41.60 11.36
CA ALA A 318 13.65 41.12 12.45
C ALA A 318 13.11 40.29 13.66
N GLU A 319 11.87 39.92 13.72
CA GLU A 319 11.32 39.05 14.78
C GLU A 319 10.63 37.83 14.14
N GLY A 320 11.37 36.72 14.08
CA GLY A 320 10.86 35.44 13.55
C GLY A 320 9.62 34.95 14.30
N LYS A 321 8.43 35.15 13.71
CA LYS A 321 7.21 34.57 14.23
C LYS A 321 7.16 33.08 13.95
N SER A 322 6.81 32.31 14.95
CA SER A 322 6.64 30.85 14.87
C SER A 322 5.65 30.47 13.76
N LEU A 323 6.11 29.70 12.79
CA LEU A 323 5.32 29.17 11.68
C LEU A 323 4.23 28.17 12.11
N LEU A 324 4.31 27.69 13.34
CA LEU A 324 3.45 26.64 13.89
C LEU A 324 2.71 27.10 15.17
N SER A 325 2.54 28.41 15.36
CA SER A 325 1.93 28.94 16.58
C SER A 325 0.48 28.52 16.83
N GLY A 326 -0.18 27.90 15.85
CA GLY A 326 -1.54 27.36 15.95
C GLY A 326 -1.61 25.85 16.25
N ILE A 327 -0.50 25.15 16.32
CA ILE A 327 -0.49 23.71 16.57
C ILE A 327 -0.29 23.47 18.06
N PRO A 328 -1.21 22.79 18.78
CA PRO A 328 -1.05 22.50 20.19
C PRO A 328 0.23 21.70 20.43
N GLY A 329 1.10 22.19 21.29
CA GLY A 329 2.36 21.53 21.66
C GLY A 329 3.64 22.04 20.99
N VAL A 330 3.53 22.92 19.99
CA VAL A 330 4.69 23.57 19.35
C VAL A 330 5.00 24.88 20.07
N ARG A 331 6.21 25.01 20.60
CA ARG A 331 6.62 26.26 21.29
C ARG A 331 7.47 27.20 20.44
N GLU A 332 8.33 26.68 19.58
CA GLU A 332 9.21 27.53 18.76
C GLU A 332 9.63 26.83 17.47
N VAL A 333 9.54 27.53 16.36
CA VAL A 333 10.13 27.14 15.09
C VAL A 333 11.02 28.27 14.63
N PHE A 334 12.31 28.02 14.50
CA PHE A 334 13.25 29.03 14.04
C PHE A 334 13.51 28.85 12.54
N ALA A 335 13.22 29.91 11.77
CA ALA A 335 13.61 30.01 10.38
C ALA A 335 14.99 30.68 10.30
N GLY A 336 16.02 29.88 10.17
CA GLY A 336 17.35 30.34 9.75
C GLY A 336 17.58 29.89 8.30
N GLN A 337 18.73 30.26 7.70
CA GLN A 337 19.07 29.82 6.33
C GLN A 337 19.09 28.29 6.12
N ALA A 338 18.91 27.53 7.18
CA ALA A 338 18.54 26.10 7.17
C ALA A 338 17.73 25.81 8.43
N ILE A 339 16.54 25.23 8.31
CA ILE A 339 15.78 24.72 9.45
C ILE A 339 16.45 23.41 9.87
N ASN A 340 17.28 23.47 10.90
CA ASN A 340 18.02 22.29 11.33
C ASN A 340 17.34 21.50 12.45
N VAL A 341 16.42 22.11 13.20
CA VAL A 341 15.81 21.44 14.37
C VAL A 341 14.42 22.01 14.65
N LEU A 342 13.44 21.16 14.81
CA LEU A 342 12.10 21.45 15.34
C LEU A 342 12.01 20.94 16.78
N ASN A 343 11.74 21.83 17.75
CA ASN A 343 11.55 21.43 19.13
C ASN A 343 10.06 21.38 19.47
N PHE A 344 9.55 20.17 19.71
CA PHE A 344 8.20 19.96 20.21
C PHE A 344 8.26 19.63 21.70
N ARG A 345 7.41 20.27 22.49
CA ARG A 345 7.24 19.92 23.90
C ARG A 345 5.93 19.18 24.06
N MET A 346 5.98 17.85 24.03
CA MET A 346 4.90 17.03 24.55
C MET A 346 5.03 16.87 26.06
N LYS A 347 3.90 16.67 26.76
CA LYS A 347 3.89 16.51 28.20
C LYS A 347 5.00 15.55 28.65
N THR A 348 6.13 16.10 29.10
CA THR A 348 7.24 15.47 29.83
C THR A 348 8.51 15.00 29.10
N LYS A 349 8.67 15.11 27.76
CA LYS A 349 9.99 14.84 27.13
C LYS A 349 10.30 15.82 26.00
N ILE A 350 11.52 16.31 25.96
CA ILE A 350 12.07 17.06 24.82
C ILE A 350 12.50 16.03 23.77
N ILE A 351 11.97 16.13 22.58
CA ILE A 351 12.30 15.27 21.46
C ILE A 351 13.13 16.09 20.48
N HIS A 352 14.27 15.54 20.06
CA HIS A 352 15.11 16.14 19.02
C HIS A 352 14.76 15.51 17.67
N PRO A 353 14.02 16.21 16.79
CA PRO A 353 13.79 15.71 15.43
C PRO A 353 15.06 15.89 14.59
N VAL A 354 15.36 14.91 13.77
CA VAL A 354 16.35 15.01 12.70
C VAL A 354 15.62 15.48 11.45
N CYS A 355 15.96 16.67 10.97
CA CYS A 355 15.45 17.20 9.71
C CYS A 355 16.49 16.99 8.61
N LYS A 356 16.09 16.41 7.48
CA LYS A 356 16.91 16.31 6.28
C LYS A 356 16.13 16.86 5.09
N GLN A 357 16.79 17.65 4.28
CA GLN A 357 16.22 18.19 3.05
C GLN A 357 16.44 17.21 1.90
N ILE A 358 15.36 16.84 1.20
CA ILE A 358 15.39 16.03 -0.01
C ILE A 358 14.56 16.77 -1.05
N ASP A 359 15.20 17.16 -2.16
CA ASP A 359 14.54 17.78 -3.34
C ASP A 359 13.45 18.83 -3.01
N ASN A 360 13.80 19.85 -2.23
CA ASN A 360 12.90 20.93 -1.78
C ASN A 360 11.78 20.51 -0.79
N VAL A 361 11.87 19.32 -0.20
CA VAL A 361 11.01 18.86 0.89
C VAL A 361 11.84 18.68 2.15
N CYS A 362 11.40 19.23 3.27
CA CYS A 362 12.01 18.99 4.57
C CYS A 362 11.19 17.96 5.33
N ILE A 363 11.79 16.85 5.69
CA ILE A 363 11.16 15.79 6.48
C ILE A 363 11.67 15.90 7.92
N ALA A 364 10.77 16.10 8.85
CA ALA A 364 11.05 16.08 10.28
C ALA A 364 10.48 14.79 10.89
N HIS A 365 11.31 14.08 11.60
CA HIS A 365 10.94 12.87 12.32
C HIS A 365 10.67 13.21 13.79
N VAL A 366 9.50 12.89 14.29
CA VAL A 366 9.05 13.19 15.66
C VAL A 366 8.85 11.91 16.43
N GLN A 367 9.65 11.70 17.47
CA GLN A 367 9.47 10.58 18.41
C GLN A 367 8.46 10.95 19.50
N GLY A 368 7.33 10.25 19.59
CA GLY A 368 6.38 10.37 20.69
C GLY A 368 4.97 9.93 20.37
N ARG A 369 4.27 9.41 21.35
CA ARG A 369 2.83 9.16 21.26
C ARG A 369 2.06 10.45 21.43
N ILE A 370 1.15 10.74 20.52
CA ILE A 370 0.06 11.68 20.76
C ILE A 370 -0.95 10.94 21.63
N SER A 371 -1.13 11.42 22.85
CA SER A 371 -2.16 10.91 23.77
C SER A 371 -3.50 11.58 23.48
#